data_7a3a58db1939b53c55c59e5636126f0f
#
_entry.id   7a3a58db1939b53c55c59e5636126f0f
#
_cell.length_a   1.000
_cell.length_b   1.000
_cell.length_c   1.000
_cell.angle_alpha   90.00
_cell.angle_beta   90.00
_cell.angle_gamma   90.00
#
_symmetry.space_group_name_H-M   'P 1'
#
loop_
_entity.id
_entity.type
_entity.pdbx_description
1 polymer ?
#
loop_
_entity_poly.entity_id
_entity_poly.type
_entity_poly.pdbx_seq_one_letter_code
_entity_poly.pdbx_strand_id
1 'polypeptide(L)'
;IEMIWNDLIYQKFNKKISIDREKIKKELLQNSKQKSQRELLLSEIVFTENDKINFKKKYEEILSDINNIGFKKTALKHSDSDTASNGGLIGWIKENNLNQNIKKIVSQLKAGQFSKPIRTSSGFIILKIEDEKEYLSKFNLADKMEEVIRFKTNDQLNQFSRMYFNKVKKNLIIYDL
;
A
#
# COMPACT_ATOMS: atom_id res chain seq x y z
N ILE A 1 -1.63 17.89 27.09
CA ILE A 1 -0.21 18.37 27.22
C ILE A 1 0.43 18.45 25.84
N GLU A 2 0.30 17.43 24.99
CA GLU A 2 0.93 17.38 23.65
C GLU A 2 0.44 18.49 22.70
N MET A 3 -0.87 18.79 22.69
CA MET A 3 -1.44 19.89 21.90
C MET A 3 -0.85 21.26 22.28
N ILE A 4 -0.73 21.55 23.57
CA ILE A 4 -0.17 22.83 24.06
C ILE A 4 1.30 22.95 23.68
N TRP A 5 2.04 21.85 23.76
CA TRP A 5 3.45 21.82 23.37
C TRP A 5 3.63 22.08 21.88
N ASN A 6 2.83 21.43 21.04
CA ASN A 6 2.89 21.60 19.58
C ASN A 6 2.54 23.04 19.18
N ASP A 7 1.55 23.66 19.82
CA ASP A 7 1.17 25.04 19.60
C ASP A 7 2.29 26.01 20.01
N LEU A 8 2.92 25.80 21.18
CA LEU A 8 4.08 26.57 21.61
C LEU A 8 5.24 26.47 20.60
N ILE A 9 5.55 25.28 20.12
CA ILE A 9 6.61 25.07 19.13
C ILE A 9 6.29 25.78 17.82
N TYR A 10 5.06 25.67 17.36
CA TYR A 10 4.61 26.35 16.16
C TYR A 10 4.73 27.88 16.31
N GLN A 11 4.18 28.47 17.37
CA GLN A 11 4.25 29.92 17.60
C GLN A 11 5.69 30.43 17.66
N LYS A 12 6.58 29.66 18.29
CA LYS A 12 7.98 30.05 18.49
C LYS A 12 8.85 29.91 17.25
N PHE A 13 8.56 28.93 16.40
CA PHE A 13 9.47 28.52 15.32
C PHE A 13 8.90 28.60 13.90
N ASN A 14 7.60 28.90 13.73
CA ASN A 14 6.98 29.00 12.40
C ASN A 14 7.75 29.94 11.45
N LYS A 15 8.24 31.10 11.95
CA LYS A 15 9.04 32.08 11.18
C LYS A 15 10.45 31.59 10.83
N LYS A 16 10.91 30.50 11.42
CA LYS A 16 12.22 29.88 11.14
C LYS A 16 12.12 28.71 10.18
N ILE A 17 10.92 28.31 9.79
CA ILE A 17 10.69 27.28 8.80
C ILE A 17 11.08 27.83 7.44
N SER A 18 11.98 27.14 6.77
CA SER A 18 12.41 27.48 5.42
C SER A 18 12.16 26.32 4.48
N ILE A 19 11.22 26.48 3.56
CA ILE A 19 10.87 25.46 2.58
C ILE A 19 11.15 26.02 1.19
N ASP A 20 12.11 25.42 0.51
CA ASP A 20 12.46 25.75 -0.87
C ASP A 20 11.42 25.12 -1.82
N ARG A 21 10.41 25.88 -2.17
CA ARG A 21 9.32 25.45 -3.05
C ARG A 21 9.78 25.16 -4.47
N GLU A 22 10.74 25.93 -4.98
CA GLU A 22 11.26 25.75 -6.35
C GLU A 22 12.08 24.45 -6.44
N LYS A 23 12.87 24.16 -5.43
CA LYS A 23 13.59 22.89 -5.35
C LYS A 23 12.62 21.70 -5.31
N ILE A 24 11.58 21.77 -4.47
CA ILE A 24 10.54 20.71 -4.40
C ILE A 24 9.86 20.55 -5.76
N LYS A 25 9.46 21.64 -6.39
CA LYS A 25 8.84 21.61 -7.71
C LYS A 25 9.74 20.93 -8.75
N LYS A 26 11.01 21.29 -8.77
CA LYS A 26 11.99 20.71 -9.69
C LYS A 26 12.18 19.21 -9.44
N GLU A 27 12.33 18.80 -8.18
CA GLU A 27 12.44 17.39 -7.78
C GLU A 27 11.19 16.59 -8.18
N LEU A 28 10.00 17.14 -7.94
CA LEU A 28 8.75 16.50 -8.32
C LEU A 28 8.60 16.38 -9.84
N LEU A 29 8.96 17.39 -10.61
CA LEU A 29 8.90 17.37 -12.07
C LEU A 29 9.93 16.38 -12.65
N GLN A 30 11.15 16.31 -12.10
CA GLN A 30 12.15 15.34 -12.53
C GLN A 30 11.72 13.89 -12.24
N ASN A 31 11.04 13.68 -11.11
CA ASN A 31 10.53 12.36 -10.71
C ASN A 31 9.15 12.05 -11.30
N SER A 32 8.48 13.03 -11.88
CA SER A 32 7.15 12.93 -12.49
C SER A 32 7.17 12.38 -13.91
N LYS A 33 8.22 11.67 -14.34
CA LYS A 33 8.09 10.84 -15.55
C LYS A 33 6.79 10.07 -15.37
N GLN A 34 5.81 10.38 -16.21
CA GLN A 34 4.49 9.76 -16.23
C GLN A 34 4.71 8.24 -16.19
N LYS A 35 4.73 7.68 -14.99
CA LYS A 35 4.76 6.23 -14.85
C LYS A 35 3.37 5.78 -15.23
N SER A 36 3.28 5.18 -16.40
CA SER A 36 2.13 4.35 -16.71
C SER A 36 1.86 3.47 -15.48
N GLN A 37 0.64 3.53 -15.01
CA GLN A 37 0.19 2.72 -13.88
C GLN A 37 -0.76 1.66 -14.44
N ARG A 38 -0.61 0.45 -13.94
CA ARG A 38 -1.49 -0.65 -14.30
C ARG A 38 -2.71 -0.68 -13.38
N GLU A 39 -3.85 -0.92 -13.97
CA GLU A 39 -5.06 -1.33 -13.26
C GLU A 39 -5.41 -2.74 -13.75
N LEU A 40 -5.60 -3.64 -12.81
CA LEU A 40 -5.76 -5.06 -13.05
C LEU A 40 -7.18 -5.49 -12.71
N LEU A 41 -7.81 -6.21 -13.61
CA LEU A 41 -9.05 -6.92 -13.32
C LEU A 41 -8.67 -8.25 -12.67
N LEU A 42 -8.94 -8.38 -11.39
CA LEU A 42 -8.51 -9.52 -10.59
C LEU A 42 -9.67 -10.45 -10.23
N SER A 43 -9.36 -11.73 -10.24
CA SER A 43 -10.17 -12.79 -9.61
C SER A 43 -9.34 -13.55 -8.59
N GLU A 44 -10.00 -14.15 -7.61
CA GLU A 44 -9.36 -14.90 -6.52
C GLU A 44 -10.00 -16.26 -6.28
N ILE A 45 -9.20 -17.18 -5.76
CA ILE A 45 -9.66 -18.39 -5.09
C ILE A 45 -9.00 -18.39 -3.72
N VAL A 46 -9.79 -18.31 -2.67
CA VAL A 46 -9.33 -18.37 -1.29
C VAL A 46 -9.66 -19.74 -0.72
N PHE A 47 -8.72 -20.37 -0.05
CA PHE A 47 -8.94 -21.64 0.62
C PHE A 47 -8.10 -21.76 1.87
N THR A 48 -8.57 -22.56 2.81
CA THR A 48 -7.90 -22.80 4.10
C THR A 48 -7.48 -24.24 4.22
N GLU A 49 -6.23 -24.46 4.62
CA GLU A 49 -5.72 -25.77 5.01
C GLU A 49 -4.65 -25.60 6.10
N ASN A 50 -4.77 -26.40 7.15
CA ASN A 50 -3.90 -26.33 8.32
C ASN A 50 -2.74 -27.33 8.28
N ASP A 51 -2.83 -28.36 7.45
CA ASP A 51 -1.85 -29.43 7.31
C ASP A 51 -1.21 -29.43 5.92
N LYS A 52 0.11 -29.64 5.85
CA LYS A 52 0.87 -29.66 4.59
C LYS A 52 0.40 -30.72 3.60
N ILE A 53 -0.03 -31.89 4.07
CA ILE A 53 -0.49 -33.00 3.21
C ILE A 53 -1.83 -32.61 2.58
N ASN A 54 -2.76 -32.12 3.38
CA ASN A 54 -4.06 -31.67 2.93
C ASN A 54 -3.95 -30.44 2.03
N PHE A 55 -3.03 -29.49 2.34
CA PHE A 55 -2.72 -28.37 1.47
C PHE A 55 -2.31 -28.82 0.06
N LYS A 56 -1.37 -29.76 -0.04
CA LYS A 56 -0.89 -30.24 -1.35
C LYS A 56 -2.04 -30.85 -2.15
N LYS A 57 -2.81 -31.74 -1.52
CA LYS A 57 -3.97 -32.39 -2.14
C LYS A 57 -5.01 -31.36 -2.61
N LYS A 58 -5.38 -30.42 -1.73
CA LYS A 58 -6.35 -29.36 -2.06
C LYS A 58 -5.88 -28.48 -3.21
N TYR A 59 -4.59 -28.10 -3.19
CA TYR A 59 -4.02 -27.30 -4.27
C TYR A 59 -3.98 -28.05 -5.62
N GLU A 60 -3.64 -29.36 -5.61
CA GLU A 60 -3.67 -30.19 -6.83
C GLU A 60 -5.10 -30.33 -7.38
N GLU A 61 -6.11 -30.49 -6.53
CA GLU A 61 -7.52 -30.47 -6.94
C GLU A 61 -7.92 -29.14 -7.59
N ILE A 62 -7.57 -28.00 -6.94
CA ILE A 62 -7.85 -26.68 -7.48
C ILE A 62 -7.16 -26.49 -8.83
N LEU A 63 -5.89 -26.85 -8.97
CA LEU A 63 -5.17 -26.77 -10.23
C LEU A 63 -5.79 -27.62 -11.33
N SER A 64 -6.18 -28.84 -11.00
CA SER A 64 -6.86 -29.73 -11.93
C SER A 64 -8.18 -29.12 -12.41
N ASP A 65 -8.98 -28.56 -11.50
CA ASP A 65 -10.24 -27.93 -11.84
C ASP A 65 -10.03 -26.63 -12.64
N ILE A 66 -9.03 -25.81 -12.33
CA ILE A 66 -8.70 -24.63 -13.14
C ILE A 66 -8.45 -25.03 -14.59
N ASN A 67 -7.70 -26.11 -14.80
CA ASN A 67 -7.36 -26.58 -16.14
C ASN A 67 -8.56 -27.22 -16.89
N ASN A 68 -9.45 -27.89 -16.17
CA ASN A 68 -10.55 -28.65 -16.77
C ASN A 68 -11.83 -27.80 -16.95
N ILE A 69 -12.19 -26.98 -15.99
CA ILE A 69 -13.46 -26.22 -15.97
C ILE A 69 -13.27 -24.71 -15.92
N GLY A 70 -12.03 -24.25 -15.81
CA GLY A 70 -11.66 -22.83 -15.77
C GLY A 70 -11.73 -22.20 -14.39
N PHE A 71 -11.02 -21.07 -14.24
CA PHE A 71 -10.84 -20.39 -12.95
C PHE A 71 -12.16 -19.99 -12.30
N LYS A 72 -13.08 -19.40 -13.04
CA LYS A 72 -14.39 -18.94 -12.54
C LYS A 72 -15.21 -20.08 -11.90
N LYS A 73 -15.33 -21.22 -12.58
CA LYS A 73 -16.07 -22.38 -12.05
C LYS A 73 -15.35 -23.03 -10.88
N THR A 74 -14.02 -22.99 -10.89
CA THR A 74 -13.21 -23.48 -9.78
C THR A 74 -13.37 -22.58 -8.54
N ALA A 75 -13.44 -21.27 -8.71
CA ALA A 75 -13.72 -20.35 -7.61
C ALA A 75 -15.10 -20.61 -6.97
N LEU A 76 -16.14 -20.81 -7.79
CA LEU A 76 -17.49 -21.22 -7.33
C LEU A 76 -17.47 -22.51 -6.48
N LYS A 77 -16.57 -23.44 -6.82
CA LYS A 77 -16.52 -24.76 -6.18
C LYS A 77 -15.64 -24.81 -4.92
N HIS A 78 -14.54 -24.06 -4.92
CA HIS A 78 -13.46 -24.22 -3.94
C HIS A 78 -13.16 -23.00 -3.09
N SER A 79 -13.64 -21.80 -3.49
CA SER A 79 -13.27 -20.59 -2.77
C SER A 79 -14.13 -20.35 -1.54
N ASP A 80 -13.46 -20.03 -0.43
CA ASP A 80 -14.07 -19.68 0.85
C ASP A 80 -14.38 -18.16 0.96
N SER A 81 -14.11 -17.38 -0.10
CA SER A 81 -14.31 -15.93 -0.08
C SER A 81 -15.74 -15.51 -0.47
N ASP A 82 -16.15 -14.31 -0.09
CA ASP A 82 -17.44 -13.73 -0.47
C ASP A 82 -17.56 -13.54 -1.99
N THR A 83 -16.44 -13.38 -2.68
CA THR A 83 -16.37 -13.28 -4.15
C THR A 83 -16.64 -14.61 -4.85
N ALA A 84 -16.63 -15.75 -4.14
CA ALA A 84 -16.85 -17.08 -4.70
C ALA A 84 -18.15 -17.15 -5.51
N SER A 85 -19.25 -16.59 -5.00
CA SER A 85 -20.56 -16.56 -5.66
C SER A 85 -20.53 -15.88 -7.03
N ASN A 86 -19.58 -14.96 -7.25
CA ASN A 86 -19.33 -14.28 -8.53
C ASN A 86 -18.14 -14.87 -9.28
N GLY A 87 -17.77 -16.13 -9.01
CA GLY A 87 -16.65 -16.81 -9.66
C GLY A 87 -15.29 -16.23 -9.27
N GLY A 88 -15.18 -15.67 -8.07
CA GLY A 88 -13.96 -15.10 -7.53
C GLY A 88 -13.64 -13.69 -8.03
N LEU A 89 -14.51 -13.03 -8.81
CA LEU A 89 -14.23 -11.71 -9.38
C LEU A 89 -14.19 -10.64 -8.29
N ILE A 90 -13.00 -10.04 -8.10
CA ILE A 90 -12.79 -8.90 -7.19
C ILE A 90 -13.14 -7.58 -7.90
N GLY A 91 -12.75 -7.43 -9.17
CA GLY A 91 -12.94 -6.22 -9.97
C GLY A 91 -11.61 -5.53 -10.31
N TRP A 92 -11.74 -4.28 -10.82
CA TRP A 92 -10.59 -3.47 -11.20
C TRP A 92 -9.87 -2.89 -9.99
N ILE A 93 -8.59 -3.19 -9.86
CA ILE A 93 -7.74 -2.70 -8.76
C ILE A 93 -6.48 -2.06 -9.34
N LYS A 94 -6.19 -0.84 -8.90
CA LYS A 94 -4.92 -0.18 -9.22
C LYS A 94 -3.78 -0.96 -8.57
N GLU A 95 -2.76 -1.31 -9.34
CA GLU A 95 -1.61 -2.08 -8.85
C GLU A 95 -0.94 -1.45 -7.62
N ASN A 96 -0.96 -0.11 -7.53
CA ASN A 96 -0.41 0.61 -6.38
C ASN A 96 -1.22 0.48 -5.09
N ASN A 97 -2.47 0.03 -5.16
CA ASN A 97 -3.31 -0.23 -3.99
C ASN A 97 -3.09 -1.64 -3.40
N LEU A 98 -2.35 -2.48 -4.12
CA LEU A 98 -1.99 -3.82 -3.64
C LEU A 98 -0.85 -3.73 -2.62
N ASN A 99 -0.88 -4.61 -1.62
CA ASN A 99 0.26 -4.73 -0.71
C ASN A 99 1.52 -5.19 -1.46
N GLN A 100 2.70 -4.91 -0.90
CA GLN A 100 3.98 -5.15 -1.57
C GLN A 100 4.22 -6.61 -1.99
N ASN A 101 3.74 -7.58 -1.21
CA ASN A 101 3.91 -8.99 -1.52
C ASN A 101 3.05 -9.40 -2.71
N ILE A 102 1.78 -9.01 -2.72
CA ILE A 102 0.85 -9.26 -3.83
C ILE A 102 1.35 -8.54 -5.08
N LYS A 103 1.74 -7.27 -4.96
CA LYS A 103 2.28 -6.48 -6.07
C LYS A 103 3.47 -7.15 -6.75
N LYS A 104 4.43 -7.67 -6.00
CA LYS A 104 5.57 -8.41 -6.55
C LYS A 104 5.15 -9.64 -7.35
N ILE A 105 4.11 -10.33 -6.91
CA ILE A 105 3.62 -11.54 -7.58
C ILE A 105 2.85 -11.19 -8.85
N VAL A 106 1.88 -10.25 -8.76
CA VAL A 106 1.07 -9.87 -9.91
C VAL A 106 1.86 -9.12 -10.98
N SER A 107 2.97 -8.43 -10.61
CA SER A 107 3.85 -7.77 -11.58
C SER A 107 4.55 -8.75 -12.53
N GLN A 108 4.64 -10.03 -12.17
CA GLN A 108 5.22 -11.09 -12.99
C GLN A 108 4.18 -11.82 -13.86
N LEU A 109 2.89 -11.52 -13.65
CA LEU A 109 1.80 -12.15 -14.36
C LEU A 109 1.28 -11.25 -15.49
N LYS A 110 0.77 -11.90 -16.53
CA LYS A 110 0.05 -11.26 -17.64
C LYS A 110 -1.43 -11.60 -17.57
N ALA A 111 -2.26 -10.85 -18.31
CA ALA A 111 -3.67 -11.17 -18.47
C ALA A 111 -3.86 -12.65 -18.86
N GLY A 112 -4.82 -13.31 -18.25
CA GLY A 112 -5.10 -14.74 -18.36
C GLY A 112 -4.30 -15.66 -17.43
N GLN A 113 -3.21 -15.19 -16.83
CA GLN A 113 -2.37 -15.99 -15.94
C GLN A 113 -2.82 -15.88 -14.47
N PHE A 114 -2.53 -16.91 -13.69
CA PHE A 114 -2.79 -16.96 -12.26
C PHE A 114 -1.53 -17.28 -11.46
N SER A 115 -1.53 -16.86 -10.19
CA SER A 115 -0.41 -17.03 -9.26
C SER A 115 -0.35 -18.44 -8.69
N LYS A 116 0.80 -18.79 -8.11
CA LYS A 116 0.87 -19.84 -7.09
C LYS A 116 0.10 -19.40 -5.85
N PRO A 117 -0.27 -20.32 -4.93
CA PRO A 117 -0.88 -19.97 -3.67
C PRO A 117 -0.02 -18.99 -2.87
N ILE A 118 -0.63 -17.91 -2.44
CA ILE A 118 -0.02 -16.86 -1.60
C ILE A 118 -0.58 -17.04 -0.21
N ARG A 119 0.29 -17.16 0.79
CA ARG A 119 -0.14 -17.27 2.18
C ARG A 119 -0.61 -15.92 2.71
N THR A 120 -1.76 -15.91 3.35
CA THR A 120 -2.37 -14.76 4.03
C THR A 120 -2.67 -15.10 5.49
N SER A 121 -3.16 -14.13 6.26
CA SER A 121 -3.65 -14.38 7.63
C SER A 121 -4.88 -15.29 7.68
N SER A 122 -5.66 -15.33 6.59
CA SER A 122 -6.93 -16.09 6.50
C SER A 122 -6.80 -17.42 5.73
N GLY A 123 -5.57 -17.83 5.36
CA GLY A 123 -5.35 -19.03 4.57
C GLY A 123 -4.48 -18.79 3.35
N PHE A 124 -4.88 -19.31 2.21
CA PHE A 124 -4.16 -19.19 0.94
C PHE A 124 -5.05 -18.55 -0.11
N ILE A 125 -4.46 -17.70 -0.95
CA ILE A 125 -5.13 -17.06 -2.06
C ILE A 125 -4.39 -17.36 -3.37
N ILE A 126 -5.12 -17.73 -4.42
CA ILE A 126 -4.65 -17.77 -5.79
C ILE A 126 -5.28 -16.60 -6.52
N LEU A 127 -4.47 -15.72 -7.09
CA LEU A 127 -4.92 -14.56 -7.85
C LEU A 127 -4.78 -14.81 -9.34
N LYS A 128 -5.80 -14.43 -10.12
CA LYS A 128 -5.75 -14.42 -11.58
C LYS A 128 -5.93 -13.01 -12.10
N ILE A 129 -5.14 -12.63 -13.09
CA ILE A 129 -5.36 -11.42 -13.87
C ILE A 129 -6.30 -11.78 -15.01
N GLU A 130 -7.54 -11.28 -14.95
CA GLU A 130 -8.51 -11.47 -16.03
C GLU A 130 -8.22 -10.54 -17.19
N ASP A 131 -7.88 -9.29 -16.88
CA ASP A 131 -7.54 -8.26 -17.87
C ASP A 131 -6.65 -7.20 -17.21
N GLU A 132 -5.96 -6.41 -18.02
CA GLU A 132 -5.13 -5.32 -17.56
C GLU A 132 -5.26 -4.11 -18.49
N LYS A 133 -5.21 -2.92 -17.90
CA LYS A 133 -5.15 -1.67 -18.65
C LYS A 133 -4.12 -0.73 -18.03
N GLU A 134 -3.48 0.02 -18.88
CA GLU A 134 -2.59 1.10 -18.47
C GLU A 134 -3.35 2.41 -18.42
N TYR A 135 -3.08 3.21 -17.40
CA TYR A 135 -3.57 4.56 -17.33
C TYR A 135 -2.44 5.50 -16.95
N LEU A 136 -2.48 6.68 -17.53
CA LEU A 136 -1.59 7.76 -17.12
C LEU A 136 -2.12 8.31 -15.79
N SER A 137 -1.37 8.13 -14.71
CA SER A 137 -1.70 8.79 -13.45
C SER A 137 -1.74 10.29 -13.69
N LYS A 138 -2.88 10.92 -13.40
CA LYS A 138 -2.93 12.39 -13.38
C LYS A 138 -2.02 12.86 -12.26
N PHE A 139 -0.80 13.23 -12.61
CA PHE A 139 0.12 13.83 -11.66
C PHE A 139 -0.37 15.25 -11.37
N ASN A 140 -1.03 15.43 -10.24
CA ASN A 140 -1.35 16.77 -9.77
C ASN A 140 -0.14 17.32 -9.02
N LEU A 141 0.62 18.16 -9.70
CA LEU A 141 1.81 18.80 -9.14
C LEU A 141 1.47 19.62 -7.89
N ALA A 142 0.33 20.32 -7.89
CA ALA A 142 -0.08 21.17 -6.77
C ALA A 142 -0.32 20.33 -5.50
N ASP A 143 -1.12 19.26 -5.60
CA ASP A 143 -1.42 18.39 -4.46
C ASP A 143 -0.14 17.73 -3.91
N LYS A 144 0.75 17.29 -4.82
CA LYS A 144 2.02 16.67 -4.40
C LYS A 144 2.98 17.68 -3.78
N MET A 145 2.99 18.91 -4.27
CA MET A 145 3.77 19.98 -3.65
C MET A 145 3.28 20.30 -2.24
N GLU A 146 1.97 20.40 -2.04
CA GLU A 146 1.40 20.66 -0.71
C GLU A 146 1.69 19.51 0.27
N GLU A 147 1.57 18.25 -0.17
CA GLU A 147 1.91 17.09 0.63
C GLU A 147 3.37 17.13 1.09
N VAL A 148 4.31 17.37 0.17
CA VAL A 148 5.76 17.45 0.48
C VAL A 148 6.08 18.65 1.37
N ILE A 149 5.48 19.81 1.10
CA ILE A 149 5.67 21.02 1.92
C ILE A 149 5.19 20.76 3.35
N ARG A 150 4.00 20.19 3.51
CA ARG A 150 3.45 19.82 4.83
C ARG A 150 4.36 18.85 5.57
N PHE A 151 4.83 17.81 4.89
CA PHE A 151 5.77 16.85 5.48
C PHE A 151 7.06 17.52 5.95
N LYS A 152 7.72 18.32 5.08
CA LYS A 152 8.97 19.01 5.41
C LYS A 152 8.78 20.06 6.52
N THR A 153 7.63 20.75 6.55
CA THR A 153 7.26 21.68 7.63
C THR A 153 7.16 20.97 8.97
N ASN A 154 6.43 19.85 9.02
CA ASN A 154 6.30 19.07 10.24
C ASN A 154 7.64 18.49 10.70
N ASP A 155 8.48 18.05 9.79
CA ASP A 155 9.81 17.54 10.12
C ASP A 155 10.70 18.64 10.75
N GLN A 156 10.72 19.85 10.19
CA GLN A 156 11.44 20.97 10.77
C GLN A 156 10.89 21.37 12.15
N LEU A 157 9.56 21.39 12.33
CA LEU A 157 8.94 21.65 13.62
C LEU A 157 9.32 20.60 14.67
N ASN A 158 9.35 19.33 14.27
CA ASN A 158 9.79 18.23 15.14
C ASN A 158 11.27 18.36 15.53
N GLN A 159 12.13 18.81 14.62
CA GLN A 159 13.53 19.09 14.93
C GLN A 159 13.65 20.25 15.93
N PHE A 160 12.93 21.37 15.71
CA PHE A 160 12.89 22.48 16.65
C PHE A 160 12.32 22.08 18.00
N SER A 161 11.30 21.24 18.03
CA SER A 161 10.72 20.68 19.24
C SER A 161 11.76 19.94 20.08
N ARG A 162 12.50 19.02 19.47
CA ARG A 162 13.56 18.26 20.14
C ARG A 162 14.67 19.18 20.66
N MET A 163 15.09 20.15 19.86
CA MET A 163 16.13 21.11 20.26
C MET A 163 15.65 21.96 21.44
N TYR A 164 14.42 22.46 21.40
CA TYR A 164 13.87 23.30 22.45
C TYR A 164 13.62 22.50 23.73
N PHE A 165 13.07 21.29 23.63
CA PHE A 165 12.91 20.40 24.76
C PHE A 165 14.24 20.13 25.48
N ASN A 166 15.29 19.81 24.74
CA ASN A 166 16.62 19.57 25.31
C ASN A 166 17.20 20.83 25.99
N LYS A 167 16.94 22.01 25.42
CA LYS A 167 17.35 23.29 26.02
C LYS A 167 16.61 23.55 27.33
N VAL A 168 15.28 23.37 27.35
CA VAL A 168 14.45 23.58 28.55
C VAL A 168 14.83 22.57 29.61
N LYS A 169 15.00 21.29 29.27
CA LYS A 169 15.39 20.23 30.21
C LYS A 169 16.72 20.53 30.92
N LYS A 170 17.70 21.09 30.21
CA LYS A 170 19.00 21.47 30.82
C LYS A 170 18.91 22.61 31.82
N ASN A 171 17.87 23.47 31.66
CA ASN A 171 17.70 24.65 32.52
C ASN A 171 16.68 24.45 33.66
N LEU A 172 16.03 23.27 33.68
CA LEU A 172 15.11 22.90 34.75
C LEU A 172 15.87 22.13 35.81
N ILE A 173 15.93 22.70 37.04
CA ILE A 173 16.31 21.96 38.25
C ILE A 173 15.06 21.18 38.67
N ILE A 174 15.07 19.85 38.43
CA ILE A 174 13.98 18.99 38.91
C ILE A 174 14.29 18.68 40.35
N TYR A 175 13.47 19.21 41.26
CA TYR A 175 13.43 18.74 42.64
C TYR A 175 12.49 17.53 42.67
N ASP A 176 13.03 16.34 42.90
CA ASP A 176 12.20 15.19 43.26
C ASP A 176 11.66 15.44 44.67
N LEU A 177 10.33 15.50 44.79
CA LEU A 177 9.59 15.56 46.08
C LEU A 177 9.33 14.14 46.57
#